data_e729a0d10954d3c03f81d7f31477da08
#
_entry.id   e729a0d10954d3c03f81d7f31477da08
#
_cell.length_a   1.000
_cell.length_b   1.000
_cell.length_c   1.000
_cell.angle_alpha   90.00
_cell.angle_beta   90.00
_cell.angle_gamma   90.00
#
_symmetry.space_group_name_H-M   'P 1'
#
loop_
_entity.id
_entity.type
_entity.pdbx_description
1 polymer ?
#
loop_
_entity_poly.entity_id
_entity_poly.type
_entity_poly.pdbx_seq_one_letter_code
_entity_poly.pdbx_strand_id
1 'polypeptide(L)'
;MLLHRLGAEPIRSLDPPASFAALADEVDSSAGYVLCDLVVSRNRPLREAQLLALREQLERTRARLVITVEPSAALGDLSSVRWEPPPAEDMLHAHVTPATGEDVWPGLVGLPAVKEFLTRQHRPDEIRQFALQVVAHHRGEIDEARLAAWGETAVATQVARWLTAEKPVLRDKAFLVSLAVFDKAPYAVTAELADSLFVRLHEIQDPGARPSIPVFGSSRQERLRLAHADGYVTAEVTEWGPLEGRFCAAFRDERTARMLLEEVWNLHPSARPALAEWIRKLTDDRRPLVRTRVASAAALLASADLSSAMAHLIEPWADSRKPHAWLTAANALTMAQLLRVPTVSRILHDWCTGDVESRRWTAIRAYGLLGPVHHEETLAALVDAMHRPPSAETEDAPENEEVPEEARQIADALELLLLAVREPVLAALAELLPADRMVRPHALLAFRQACRQAKGDESDRPPVLDWYARAAAAEDAAVTRHLIEFWDALLTDRAHNPQALGVLRGWVRGADDDPESESALASLLGALVTTPTNRRRVSHLLSTVRDSRGARSPAAVRLSRRLSLD
;
A
#
# COMPACT_ATOMS: atom_id res chain seq x y z
N MET A 1 22.55 -30.87 16.31
CA MET A 1 23.73 -30.23 16.94
C MET A 1 23.75 -30.36 18.47
N LEU A 2 22.72 -29.92 19.23
CA LEU A 2 22.73 -29.99 20.70
C LEU A 2 22.86 -31.44 21.20
N LEU A 3 22.02 -32.35 20.74
CA LEU A 3 22.04 -33.76 21.11
C LEU A 3 23.36 -34.43 20.73
N HIS A 4 23.90 -34.14 19.57
CA HIS A 4 25.20 -34.63 19.11
C HIS A 4 26.34 -34.12 20.01
N ARG A 5 26.33 -32.85 20.41
CA ARG A 5 27.31 -32.31 21.38
C ARG A 5 27.20 -32.93 22.77
N LEU A 6 26.01 -33.47 23.11
CA LEU A 6 25.76 -34.17 24.37
C LEU A 6 26.08 -35.67 24.27
N GLY A 7 26.61 -36.12 23.12
CA GLY A 7 26.96 -37.53 22.90
C GLY A 7 25.75 -38.48 22.84
N ALA A 8 24.58 -37.96 22.53
CA ALA A 8 23.33 -38.71 22.44
C ALA A 8 23.12 -39.20 21.00
N GLU A 9 23.54 -40.42 20.71
CA GLU A 9 23.43 -41.08 19.40
C GLU A 9 22.89 -42.51 19.54
N PRO A 10 22.05 -42.98 18.59
CA PRO A 10 21.52 -42.28 17.41
C PRO A 10 20.47 -41.26 17.79
N ILE A 11 20.27 -40.22 16.89
CA ILE A 11 19.21 -39.24 17.07
C ILE A 11 17.97 -39.70 16.29
N ARG A 12 16.81 -39.72 16.97
CA ARG A 12 15.52 -40.13 16.43
C ARG A 12 14.49 -39.01 16.57
N SER A 13 13.61 -38.86 15.57
CA SER A 13 12.44 -38.00 15.66
C SER A 13 11.28 -38.75 16.27
N LEU A 14 10.57 -38.11 17.19
CA LEU A 14 9.34 -38.63 17.77
C LEU A 14 8.13 -37.88 17.17
N ASP A 15 7.05 -38.61 16.96
CA ASP A 15 5.78 -38.01 16.56
C ASP A 15 5.05 -37.41 17.77
N PRO A 16 4.21 -36.37 17.60
CA PRO A 16 3.44 -35.78 18.68
C PRO A 16 2.54 -36.84 19.32
N PRO A 17 2.68 -37.10 20.65
CA PRO A 17 2.01 -38.21 21.29
C PRO A 17 0.57 -37.86 21.68
N ALA A 18 -0.26 -38.88 21.82
CA ALA A 18 -1.55 -38.81 22.50
C ALA A 18 -1.39 -38.46 24.00
N SER A 19 -0.30 -38.97 24.64
CA SER A 19 0.11 -38.64 26.00
C SER A 19 1.62 -38.74 26.18
N PHE A 20 2.22 -37.94 27.06
CA PHE A 20 3.64 -38.01 27.38
C PHE A 20 4.07 -39.32 28.10
N ALA A 21 3.11 -40.00 28.73
CA ALA A 21 3.36 -41.33 29.30
C ALA A 21 3.64 -42.36 28.21
N ALA A 22 2.97 -42.30 27.07
CA ALA A 22 3.23 -43.21 25.95
C ALA A 22 4.62 -42.98 25.35
N LEU A 23 5.13 -41.75 25.33
CA LEU A 23 6.51 -41.48 24.88
C LEU A 23 7.58 -42.10 25.79
N ALA A 24 7.29 -42.23 27.07
CA ALA A 24 8.25 -42.86 27.99
C ALA A 24 8.55 -44.32 27.61
N ASP A 25 7.58 -45.03 27.04
CA ASP A 25 7.73 -46.39 26.59
C ASP A 25 8.55 -46.55 25.28
N GLU A 26 8.67 -45.44 24.51
CA GLU A 26 9.42 -45.43 23.25
C GLU A 26 10.91 -45.03 23.43
N VAL A 27 11.31 -44.66 24.65
CA VAL A 27 12.67 -44.19 24.94
C VAL A 27 13.63 -45.35 25.25
N ASP A 28 14.58 -45.58 24.32
CA ASP A 28 15.67 -46.53 24.45
C ASP A 28 16.89 -45.94 25.17
N SER A 29 17.86 -46.80 25.52
CA SER A 29 19.07 -46.38 26.21
C SER A 29 20.03 -45.56 25.34
N SER A 30 20.56 -44.48 25.89
CA SER A 30 21.64 -43.64 25.34
C SER A 30 21.33 -42.93 24.01
N ALA A 31 20.08 -42.92 23.56
CA ALA A 31 19.68 -42.25 22.32
C ALA A 31 19.32 -40.78 22.55
N GLY A 32 19.41 -39.98 21.47
CA GLY A 32 18.88 -38.63 21.40
C GLY A 32 17.51 -38.61 20.74
N TYR A 33 16.58 -37.87 21.30
CA TYR A 33 15.23 -37.72 20.77
C TYR A 33 14.90 -36.27 20.48
N VAL A 34 14.17 -36.04 19.40
CA VAL A 34 13.65 -34.71 19.05
C VAL A 34 12.14 -34.81 18.85
N LEU A 35 11.38 -34.03 19.60
CA LEU A 35 9.95 -33.81 19.38
C LEU A 35 9.77 -32.45 18.82
N CYS A 36 9.50 -32.37 17.52
CA CYS A 36 9.39 -31.11 16.83
C CYS A 36 7.98 -30.50 16.92
N ASP A 37 7.94 -29.17 17.04
CA ASP A 37 6.74 -28.32 16.88
C ASP A 37 5.54 -28.77 17.75
N LEU A 38 5.83 -29.13 19.00
CA LEU A 38 4.77 -29.49 19.94
C LEU A 38 3.79 -28.34 20.14
N VAL A 39 2.53 -28.58 19.79
CA VAL A 39 1.46 -27.58 19.95
C VAL A 39 1.02 -27.52 21.41
N VAL A 40 1.36 -26.42 22.07
CA VAL A 40 0.96 -26.15 23.47
C VAL A 40 0.05 -24.92 23.49
N SER A 41 -1.17 -25.09 23.97
CA SER A 41 -2.16 -24.01 24.03
C SER A 41 -2.39 -23.51 25.46
N ARG A 42 -2.93 -22.31 25.62
CA ARG A 42 -3.30 -21.77 26.96
C ARG A 42 -4.33 -22.65 27.66
N ASN A 43 -5.18 -23.36 26.93
CA ASN A 43 -6.19 -24.27 27.49
C ASN A 43 -5.62 -25.64 27.86
N ARG A 44 -4.42 -25.97 27.32
CA ARG A 44 -3.65 -27.19 27.63
C ARG A 44 -2.17 -26.78 27.79
N PRO A 45 -1.81 -26.10 28.87
CA PRO A 45 -0.42 -25.73 29.12
C PRO A 45 0.40 -26.99 29.39
N LEU A 46 1.62 -27.00 28.91
CA LEU A 46 2.58 -28.06 29.26
C LEU A 46 3.07 -27.78 30.68
N ARG A 47 2.89 -28.77 31.57
CA ARG A 47 3.30 -28.67 32.97
C ARG A 47 4.36 -29.71 33.29
N GLU A 48 5.22 -29.40 34.23
CA GLU A 48 6.28 -30.32 34.70
C GLU A 48 5.72 -31.71 35.11
N ALA A 49 4.57 -31.72 35.80
CA ALA A 49 3.90 -32.96 36.22
C ALA A 49 3.58 -33.93 35.06
N GLN A 50 3.36 -33.43 33.86
CA GLN A 50 3.07 -34.26 32.68
C GLN A 50 4.35 -34.90 32.10
N LEU A 51 5.51 -34.35 32.43
CA LEU A 51 6.82 -34.79 31.93
C LEU A 51 7.56 -35.68 32.96
N LEU A 52 7.04 -35.85 34.19
CA LEU A 52 7.75 -36.57 35.26
C LEU A 52 8.10 -37.99 34.85
N ALA A 53 7.15 -38.77 34.36
CA ALA A 53 7.38 -40.17 33.94
C ALA A 53 8.40 -40.23 32.78
N LEU A 54 8.29 -39.30 31.83
CA LEU A 54 9.23 -39.21 30.70
C LEU A 54 10.62 -38.81 31.18
N ARG A 55 10.73 -37.90 32.15
CA ARG A 55 11.99 -37.48 32.76
C ARG A 55 12.66 -38.62 33.50
N GLU A 56 11.95 -39.38 34.33
CA GLU A 56 12.47 -40.56 35.01
C GLU A 56 12.98 -41.60 34.03
N GLN A 57 12.25 -41.83 32.92
CA GLN A 57 12.67 -42.76 31.88
C GLN A 57 13.96 -42.29 31.16
N LEU A 58 14.03 -41.01 30.80
CA LEU A 58 15.21 -40.41 30.20
C LEU A 58 16.43 -40.49 31.10
N GLU A 59 16.27 -40.26 32.40
CA GLU A 59 17.35 -40.40 33.39
C GLU A 59 17.80 -41.88 33.53
N ARG A 60 16.86 -42.79 33.60
CA ARG A 60 17.14 -44.24 33.71
C ARG A 60 17.85 -44.79 32.47
N THR A 61 17.44 -44.36 31.28
CA THR A 61 18.03 -44.83 30.01
C THR A 61 19.24 -44.00 29.58
N ARG A 62 19.59 -42.96 30.31
CA ARG A 62 20.59 -41.92 29.94
C ARG A 62 20.33 -41.30 28.56
N ALA A 63 19.10 -41.29 28.10
CA ALA A 63 18.69 -40.67 26.86
C ALA A 63 18.52 -39.16 27.03
N ARG A 64 18.48 -38.43 25.93
CA ARG A 64 18.28 -36.99 25.89
C ARG A 64 17.11 -36.65 24.97
N LEU A 65 16.25 -35.75 25.41
CA LEU A 65 15.11 -35.27 24.61
C LEU A 65 15.17 -33.76 24.44
N VAL A 66 14.96 -33.29 23.23
CA VAL A 66 14.73 -31.88 22.89
C VAL A 66 13.31 -31.75 22.39
N ILE A 67 12.53 -30.86 23.00
CA ILE A 67 11.18 -30.51 22.56
C ILE A 67 11.22 -29.11 22.03
N THR A 68 10.79 -28.91 20.77
CA THR A 68 10.61 -27.57 20.22
C THR A 68 9.15 -27.15 20.33
N VAL A 69 8.93 -25.90 20.75
CA VAL A 69 7.62 -25.28 20.92
C VAL A 69 7.61 -23.90 20.32
N GLU A 70 6.45 -23.38 19.99
CA GLU A 70 6.33 -21.99 19.53
C GLU A 70 6.68 -20.99 20.65
N PRO A 71 7.18 -19.77 20.31
CA PRO A 71 7.52 -18.74 21.31
C PRO A 71 6.36 -18.32 22.23
N SER A 72 5.13 -18.55 21.78
CA SER A 72 3.89 -18.25 22.51
C SER A 72 3.32 -19.41 23.30
N ALA A 73 4.04 -20.55 23.35
CA ALA A 73 3.57 -21.74 24.06
C ALA A 73 3.41 -21.50 25.57
N ALA A 74 2.31 -21.98 26.14
CA ALA A 74 2.06 -21.87 27.58
C ALA A 74 2.80 -23.01 28.32
N LEU A 75 4.02 -22.74 28.75
CA LEU A 75 4.92 -23.73 29.35
C LEU A 75 4.79 -23.90 30.89
N GLY A 76 3.88 -23.13 31.51
CA GLY A 76 3.69 -23.20 32.98
C GLY A 76 5.00 -22.91 33.73
N ASP A 77 5.42 -23.88 34.56
CA ASP A 77 6.62 -23.77 35.40
C ASP A 77 7.89 -24.31 34.69
N LEU A 78 7.80 -24.67 33.40
CA LEU A 78 8.93 -25.21 32.65
C LEU A 78 9.86 -24.10 32.17
N SER A 79 11.14 -24.27 32.46
CA SER A 79 12.18 -23.42 31.87
C SER A 79 12.35 -23.74 30.37
N SER A 80 12.38 -22.72 29.54
CA SER A 80 12.65 -22.84 28.11
C SER A 80 13.83 -21.98 27.71
N VAL A 81 14.53 -22.42 26.68
CA VAL A 81 15.59 -21.64 26.04
C VAL A 81 15.05 -21.09 24.72
N ARG A 82 15.04 -19.78 24.58
CA ARG A 82 14.71 -19.18 23.30
C ARG A 82 15.83 -19.44 22.32
N TRP A 83 15.51 -20.18 21.28
CA TRP A 83 16.43 -20.40 20.18
C TRP A 83 16.32 -19.25 19.19
N GLU A 84 17.46 -18.63 18.88
CA GLU A 84 17.59 -17.65 17.81
C GLU A 84 18.41 -18.32 16.69
N PRO A 85 17.90 -18.31 15.44
CA PRO A 85 18.65 -18.88 14.32
C PRO A 85 19.95 -18.08 14.11
N PRO A 86 21.06 -18.76 13.78
CA PRO A 86 22.25 -18.07 13.29
C PRO A 86 21.91 -17.22 12.08
N PRO A 87 22.75 -16.22 11.72
CA PRO A 87 22.61 -15.47 10.48
C PRO A 87 22.42 -16.41 9.28
N ALA A 88 21.53 -16.02 8.36
CA ALA A 88 21.23 -16.86 7.19
C ALA A 88 22.48 -17.17 6.36
N GLU A 89 23.41 -16.22 6.28
CA GLU A 89 24.69 -16.37 5.60
C GLU A 89 25.56 -17.46 6.24
N ASP A 90 25.68 -17.45 7.57
CA ASP A 90 26.46 -18.49 8.30
C ASP A 90 25.86 -19.88 8.11
N MET A 91 24.53 -19.98 8.12
CA MET A 91 23.85 -21.24 7.87
C MET A 91 24.03 -21.72 6.43
N LEU A 92 23.91 -20.83 5.46
CA LEU A 92 24.11 -21.15 4.05
C LEU A 92 25.56 -21.60 3.80
N HIS A 93 26.53 -20.86 4.34
CA HIS A 93 27.95 -21.20 4.31
C HIS A 93 28.21 -22.62 4.86
N ALA A 94 27.67 -22.89 6.05
CA ALA A 94 27.84 -24.21 6.70
C ALA A 94 27.23 -25.39 5.91
N HIS A 95 26.22 -25.14 5.08
CA HIS A 95 25.61 -26.16 4.24
C HIS A 95 26.29 -26.30 2.86
N VAL A 96 26.86 -25.24 2.31
CA VAL A 96 27.49 -25.23 0.97
C VAL A 96 28.94 -25.71 1.04
N THR A 97 29.71 -25.22 1.99
CA THR A 97 31.15 -25.44 2.10
C THR A 97 31.57 -26.93 2.14
N PRO A 98 30.86 -27.83 2.84
CA PRO A 98 31.25 -29.27 2.84
C PRO A 98 31.24 -29.90 1.45
N ALA A 99 30.45 -29.35 0.52
CA ALA A 99 30.31 -29.89 -0.84
C ALA A 99 31.13 -29.14 -1.91
N THR A 100 31.57 -27.92 -1.63
CA THR A 100 32.25 -27.03 -2.60
C THR A 100 33.66 -26.61 -2.19
N GLY A 101 34.00 -26.66 -0.89
CA GLY A 101 35.24 -26.12 -0.34
C GLY A 101 35.17 -24.66 0.09
N GLU A 102 36.01 -24.25 1.06
CA GLU A 102 36.06 -22.88 1.59
C GLU A 102 36.50 -21.86 0.53
N ASP A 103 37.40 -22.22 -0.35
CA ASP A 103 37.97 -21.32 -1.37
C ASP A 103 36.90 -20.82 -2.40
N VAL A 104 35.81 -21.56 -2.53
CA VAL A 104 34.74 -21.26 -3.51
C VAL A 104 33.69 -20.33 -2.96
N TRP A 105 33.51 -20.29 -1.63
CA TRP A 105 32.47 -19.52 -0.97
C TRP A 105 32.43 -18.03 -1.34
N PRO A 106 33.56 -17.28 -1.40
CA PRO A 106 33.52 -15.86 -1.76
C PRO A 106 32.94 -15.59 -3.16
N GLY A 107 33.12 -16.53 -4.09
CA GLY A 107 32.52 -16.45 -5.42
C GLY A 107 31.02 -16.72 -5.39
N LEU A 108 30.59 -17.72 -4.63
CA LEU A 108 29.18 -18.11 -4.53
C LEU A 108 28.33 -17.07 -3.81
N VAL A 109 28.81 -16.51 -2.70
CA VAL A 109 28.10 -15.43 -1.98
C VAL A 109 28.01 -14.14 -2.81
N GLY A 110 28.91 -13.97 -3.76
CA GLY A 110 28.93 -12.85 -4.71
C GLY A 110 27.81 -12.89 -5.76
N LEU A 111 27.20 -14.05 -6.01
CA LEU A 111 26.15 -14.22 -7.02
C LEU A 111 24.91 -13.37 -6.69
N PRO A 112 24.31 -12.69 -7.69
CA PRO A 112 23.10 -11.89 -7.50
C PRO A 112 21.97 -12.66 -6.81
N ALA A 113 21.71 -13.90 -7.25
CA ALA A 113 20.68 -14.77 -6.67
C ALA A 113 20.93 -15.10 -5.19
N VAL A 114 22.18 -15.32 -4.79
CA VAL A 114 22.54 -15.59 -3.40
C VAL A 114 22.41 -14.33 -2.54
N LYS A 115 22.87 -13.17 -3.04
CA LYS A 115 22.70 -11.89 -2.36
C LYS A 115 21.24 -11.58 -2.15
N GLU A 116 20.41 -11.70 -3.18
CA GLU A 116 18.97 -11.48 -3.09
C GLU A 116 18.33 -12.45 -2.06
N PHE A 117 18.70 -13.72 -2.08
CA PHE A 117 18.22 -14.68 -1.10
C PHE A 117 18.56 -14.21 0.34
N LEU A 118 19.80 -13.80 0.60
CA LEU A 118 20.27 -13.40 1.92
C LEU A 118 19.65 -12.08 2.44
N THR A 119 19.04 -11.27 1.58
CA THR A 119 18.31 -10.04 2.02
C THR A 119 17.01 -10.32 2.74
N ARG A 120 16.49 -11.56 2.67
CA ARG A 120 15.18 -11.96 3.21
C ARG A 120 15.35 -12.85 4.44
N GLN A 121 14.28 -12.96 5.22
CA GLN A 121 14.23 -13.89 6.34
C GLN A 121 13.81 -15.28 5.84
N HIS A 122 14.60 -16.29 6.15
CA HIS A 122 14.40 -17.67 5.74
C HIS A 122 14.34 -18.62 6.93
N ARG A 123 13.61 -19.72 6.75
CA ARG A 123 13.67 -20.85 7.68
C ARG A 123 14.95 -21.66 7.44
N PRO A 124 15.46 -22.35 8.48
CA PRO A 124 16.65 -23.21 8.31
C PRO A 124 16.50 -24.28 7.24
N ASP A 125 15.31 -24.84 7.04
CA ASP A 125 15.04 -25.81 5.97
C ASP A 125 15.06 -25.17 4.57
N GLU A 126 14.57 -23.93 4.42
CA GLU A 126 14.66 -23.18 3.17
C GLU A 126 16.13 -22.88 2.81
N ILE A 127 16.93 -22.46 3.81
CA ILE A 127 18.36 -22.22 3.61
C ILE A 127 19.07 -23.51 3.18
N ARG A 128 18.72 -24.64 3.82
CA ARG A 128 19.27 -25.96 3.43
C ARG A 128 18.88 -26.33 2.00
N GLN A 129 17.63 -26.13 1.61
CA GLN A 129 17.16 -26.42 0.24
C GLN A 129 17.85 -25.50 -0.77
N PHE A 130 17.98 -24.21 -0.48
CA PHE A 130 18.71 -23.30 -1.33
C PHE A 130 20.18 -23.64 -1.44
N ALA A 131 20.82 -24.06 -0.35
CA ALA A 131 22.20 -24.55 -0.36
C ALA A 131 22.42 -25.70 -1.36
N LEU A 132 21.46 -26.62 -1.47
CA LEU A 132 21.51 -27.67 -2.48
C LEU A 132 21.51 -27.12 -3.91
N GLN A 133 20.73 -26.05 -4.16
CA GLN A 133 20.71 -25.40 -5.48
C GLN A 133 22.02 -24.65 -5.77
N VAL A 134 22.59 -23.98 -4.76
CA VAL A 134 23.90 -23.33 -4.89
C VAL A 134 25.00 -24.34 -5.22
N VAL A 135 24.97 -25.52 -4.55
CA VAL A 135 25.89 -26.62 -4.85
C VAL A 135 25.68 -27.18 -6.26
N ALA A 136 24.42 -27.37 -6.69
CA ALA A 136 24.08 -27.80 -8.05
C ALA A 136 24.54 -26.79 -9.10
N HIS A 137 24.40 -25.50 -8.83
CA HIS A 137 24.94 -24.44 -9.69
C HIS A 137 26.46 -24.51 -9.79
N HIS A 138 27.16 -24.63 -8.67
CA HIS A 138 28.62 -24.77 -8.66
C HIS A 138 29.10 -25.98 -9.47
N ARG A 139 28.34 -27.06 -9.46
CA ARG A 139 28.63 -28.28 -10.25
C ARG A 139 28.25 -28.16 -11.72
N GLY A 140 27.64 -27.06 -12.14
CA GLY A 140 27.16 -26.85 -13.51
C GLY A 140 25.89 -27.64 -13.86
N GLU A 141 25.17 -28.17 -12.85
CA GLU A 141 23.92 -28.91 -13.04
C GLU A 141 22.73 -27.98 -13.34
N ILE A 142 22.81 -26.73 -12.86
CA ILE A 142 21.83 -25.65 -13.14
C ILE A 142 22.55 -24.35 -13.49
N ASP A 143 21.92 -23.53 -14.29
CA ASP A 143 22.41 -22.20 -14.63
C ASP A 143 22.02 -21.13 -13.57
N GLU A 144 22.57 -19.93 -13.70
CA GLU A 144 22.30 -18.80 -12.79
C GLU A 144 20.84 -18.35 -12.86
N ALA A 145 20.21 -18.42 -14.03
CA ALA A 145 18.81 -18.06 -14.20
C ALA A 145 17.89 -18.99 -13.41
N ARG A 146 18.18 -20.29 -13.41
CA ARG A 146 17.44 -21.26 -12.63
C ARG A 146 17.67 -21.12 -11.13
N LEU A 147 18.91 -20.78 -10.71
CA LEU A 147 19.19 -20.47 -9.31
C LEU A 147 18.41 -19.22 -8.85
N ALA A 148 18.35 -18.17 -9.65
CA ALA A 148 17.59 -16.95 -9.38
C ALA A 148 16.07 -17.23 -9.28
N ALA A 149 15.54 -18.07 -10.17
CA ALA A 149 14.13 -18.45 -10.18
C ALA A 149 13.73 -19.42 -9.03
N TRP A 150 14.69 -19.96 -8.29
CA TRP A 150 14.40 -20.98 -7.26
C TRP A 150 13.40 -20.49 -6.21
N GLY A 151 13.52 -19.26 -5.72
CA GLY A 151 12.63 -18.71 -4.72
C GLY A 151 11.17 -18.58 -5.22
N GLU A 152 10.97 -18.19 -6.47
CA GLU A 152 9.63 -18.12 -7.09
C GLU A 152 9.04 -19.53 -7.27
N THR A 153 9.84 -20.46 -7.75
CA THR A 153 9.43 -21.86 -7.94
C THR A 153 9.03 -22.51 -6.63
N ALA A 154 9.74 -22.25 -5.54
CA ALA A 154 9.43 -22.77 -4.22
C ALA A 154 8.07 -22.24 -3.71
N VAL A 155 7.83 -20.93 -3.86
CA VAL A 155 6.55 -20.30 -3.48
C VAL A 155 5.43 -20.82 -4.37
N ALA A 156 5.61 -20.90 -5.68
CA ALA A 156 4.62 -21.44 -6.61
C ALA A 156 4.22 -22.88 -6.25
N THR A 157 5.19 -23.73 -5.97
CA THR A 157 4.95 -25.12 -5.54
C THR A 157 4.16 -25.19 -4.23
N GLN A 158 4.48 -24.31 -3.28
CA GLN A 158 3.76 -24.27 -2.01
C GLN A 158 2.31 -23.79 -2.19
N VAL A 159 2.09 -22.75 -3.02
CA VAL A 159 0.76 -22.22 -3.34
C VAL A 159 -0.09 -23.28 -4.04
N ALA A 160 0.45 -23.92 -5.07
CA ALA A 160 -0.23 -25.02 -5.77
C ALA A 160 -0.62 -26.16 -4.82
N ARG A 161 0.28 -26.54 -3.89
CA ARG A 161 -0.01 -27.55 -2.88
C ARG A 161 -1.14 -27.14 -1.95
N TRP A 162 -1.20 -25.91 -1.48
CA TRP A 162 -2.30 -25.42 -0.63
C TRP A 162 -3.66 -25.52 -1.32
N LEU A 163 -3.71 -25.27 -2.62
CA LEU A 163 -4.97 -25.22 -3.35
C LEU A 163 -5.42 -26.60 -3.85
N THR A 164 -4.49 -27.47 -4.22
CA THR A 164 -4.82 -28.79 -4.84
C THR A 164 -4.94 -29.93 -3.83
N ALA A 165 -4.22 -29.89 -2.71
CA ALA A 165 -4.26 -30.94 -1.71
C ALA A 165 -5.61 -30.96 -0.95
N GLU A 166 -5.97 -32.15 -0.39
CA GLU A 166 -7.16 -32.29 0.47
C GLU A 166 -7.05 -31.43 1.75
N LYS A 167 -5.87 -31.27 2.28
CA LYS A 167 -5.54 -30.34 3.38
C LYS A 167 -4.56 -29.28 2.85
N PRO A 168 -4.83 -27.99 3.06
CA PRO A 168 -5.88 -27.35 3.88
C PRO A 168 -7.33 -27.59 3.38
N VAL A 169 -8.28 -27.60 4.32
CA VAL A 169 -9.72 -27.65 3.99
C VAL A 169 -10.21 -26.34 3.39
N LEU A 170 -11.40 -26.32 2.79
CA LEU A 170 -11.94 -25.16 2.07
C LEU A 170 -11.93 -23.86 2.89
N ARG A 171 -12.24 -23.92 4.19
CA ARG A 171 -12.19 -22.76 5.09
C ARG A 171 -10.78 -22.20 5.27
N ASP A 172 -9.80 -23.09 5.33
CA ASP A 172 -8.41 -22.67 5.44
C ASP A 172 -7.89 -22.09 4.11
N LYS A 173 -8.34 -22.65 2.97
CA LYS A 173 -8.07 -22.08 1.64
C LYS A 173 -8.68 -20.67 1.53
N ALA A 174 -9.90 -20.46 2.02
CA ALA A 174 -10.50 -19.12 2.09
C ALA A 174 -9.69 -18.16 2.97
N PHE A 175 -9.11 -18.64 4.07
CA PHE A 175 -8.24 -17.82 4.91
C PHE A 175 -6.93 -17.45 4.18
N LEU A 176 -6.31 -18.37 3.47
CA LEU A 176 -5.12 -18.10 2.66
C LEU A 176 -5.39 -17.02 1.60
N VAL A 177 -6.50 -17.14 0.87
CA VAL A 177 -6.89 -16.15 -0.15
C VAL A 177 -7.22 -14.80 0.48
N SER A 178 -7.95 -14.79 1.61
CA SER A 178 -8.22 -13.55 2.34
C SER A 178 -6.92 -12.91 2.85
N LEU A 179 -5.97 -13.70 3.37
CA LEU A 179 -4.67 -13.17 3.78
C LEU A 179 -3.89 -12.61 2.59
N ALA A 180 -4.01 -13.19 1.40
CA ALA A 180 -3.37 -12.66 0.20
C ALA A 180 -3.92 -11.28 -0.21
N VAL A 181 -5.24 -11.06 -0.07
CA VAL A 181 -5.86 -9.74 -0.32
C VAL A 181 -5.49 -8.75 0.79
N PHE A 182 -5.41 -9.20 2.04
CA PHE A 182 -5.18 -8.39 3.23
C PHE A 182 -3.81 -8.62 3.87
N ASP A 183 -2.78 -8.91 3.07
CA ASP A 183 -1.42 -9.07 3.56
C ASP A 183 -0.96 -7.81 4.31
N LYS A 184 -0.30 -8.00 5.46
CA LYS A 184 0.12 -6.91 6.35
C LYS A 184 -1.04 -6.10 6.98
N ALA A 185 -2.29 -6.54 6.85
CA ALA A 185 -3.45 -5.92 7.47
C ALA A 185 -3.76 -6.52 8.86
N PRO A 186 -4.63 -5.88 9.66
CA PRO A 186 -5.06 -6.42 10.94
C PRO A 186 -5.66 -7.82 10.82
N TYR A 187 -5.13 -8.77 11.59
CA TYR A 187 -5.56 -10.17 11.55
C TYR A 187 -7.07 -10.34 11.76
N ALA A 188 -7.69 -9.55 12.66
CA ALA A 188 -9.12 -9.64 12.93
C ALA A 188 -9.95 -9.36 11.68
N VAL A 189 -9.56 -8.34 10.87
CA VAL A 189 -10.20 -8.00 9.60
C VAL A 189 -10.03 -9.14 8.60
N THR A 190 -8.82 -9.64 8.44
CA THR A 190 -8.50 -10.75 7.54
C THR A 190 -9.29 -12.01 7.88
N ALA A 191 -9.39 -12.36 9.17
CA ALA A 191 -10.09 -13.54 9.63
C ALA A 191 -11.62 -13.43 9.47
N GLU A 192 -12.20 -12.26 9.75
CA GLU A 192 -13.62 -11.97 9.53
C GLU A 192 -13.99 -12.12 8.05
N LEU A 193 -13.19 -11.49 7.17
CA LEU A 193 -13.45 -11.51 5.74
C LEU A 193 -13.16 -12.87 5.11
N ALA A 194 -12.26 -13.67 5.68
CA ALA A 194 -12.04 -15.06 5.28
C ALA A 194 -13.28 -15.94 5.47
N ASP A 195 -13.98 -15.79 6.59
CA ASP A 195 -15.21 -16.55 6.83
C ASP A 195 -16.33 -16.13 5.84
N SER A 196 -16.36 -14.87 5.41
CA SER A 196 -17.31 -14.42 4.38
C SER A 196 -16.98 -14.98 2.98
N LEU A 197 -15.69 -15.14 2.65
CA LEU A 197 -15.25 -15.80 1.41
C LEU A 197 -15.56 -17.31 1.46
N PHE A 198 -15.32 -17.96 2.61
CA PHE A 198 -15.63 -19.36 2.80
C PHE A 198 -17.10 -19.67 2.51
N VAL A 199 -18.05 -18.85 3.00
CA VAL A 199 -19.48 -19.02 2.73
C VAL A 199 -19.75 -19.06 1.23
N ARG A 200 -19.17 -18.17 0.45
CA ARG A 200 -19.37 -18.11 -1.01
C ARG A 200 -18.74 -19.28 -1.76
N LEU A 201 -17.56 -19.67 -1.36
CA LEU A 201 -16.88 -20.85 -1.94
C LEU A 201 -17.68 -22.12 -1.64
N HIS A 202 -18.23 -22.23 -0.42
CA HIS A 202 -19.06 -23.36 -0.01
C HIS A 202 -20.38 -23.42 -0.79
N GLU A 203 -21.02 -22.26 -1.03
CA GLU A 203 -22.24 -22.17 -1.84
C GLU A 203 -22.04 -22.70 -3.28
N ILE A 204 -20.84 -22.52 -3.85
CA ILE A 204 -20.50 -23.07 -5.17
C ILE A 204 -20.20 -24.57 -5.08
N GLN A 205 -19.46 -25.00 -4.05
CA GLN A 205 -19.04 -26.40 -3.89
C GLN A 205 -20.22 -27.31 -3.51
N ASP A 206 -21.13 -26.83 -2.66
CA ASP A 206 -22.29 -27.56 -2.17
C ASP A 206 -23.52 -26.63 -2.03
N PRO A 207 -24.22 -26.36 -3.14
CA PRO A 207 -25.32 -25.39 -3.19
C PRO A 207 -26.51 -25.69 -2.26
N GLY A 208 -26.63 -26.91 -1.77
CA GLY A 208 -27.75 -27.35 -0.90
C GLY A 208 -27.42 -27.31 0.60
N ALA A 209 -26.17 -27.22 0.95
CA ALA A 209 -25.73 -27.28 2.33
C ALA A 209 -25.53 -25.87 2.94
N ARG A 210 -25.88 -25.73 4.22
CA ARG A 210 -25.55 -24.51 4.95
C ARG A 210 -24.12 -24.59 5.46
N PRO A 211 -23.26 -23.59 5.18
CA PRO A 211 -21.89 -23.58 5.67
C PRO A 211 -21.91 -23.48 7.22
N SER A 212 -21.18 -24.36 7.87
CA SER A 212 -20.99 -24.34 9.32
C SER A 212 -19.64 -23.71 9.67
N ILE A 213 -19.67 -22.62 10.42
CA ILE A 213 -18.48 -21.95 10.90
C ILE A 213 -18.36 -22.19 12.40
N PRO A 214 -17.47 -23.10 12.85
CA PRO A 214 -17.23 -23.30 14.28
C PRO A 214 -16.66 -22.02 14.90
N VAL A 215 -17.34 -21.48 15.93
CA VAL A 215 -16.97 -20.20 16.56
C VAL A 215 -15.56 -20.23 17.16
N PHE A 216 -15.14 -21.38 17.69
CA PHE A 216 -13.81 -21.62 18.26
C PHE A 216 -13.03 -22.70 17.50
N GLY A 217 -13.21 -22.78 16.17
CA GLY A 217 -12.73 -23.92 15.38
C GLY A 217 -11.23 -23.92 15.08
N SER A 218 -10.55 -22.78 15.08
CA SER A 218 -9.10 -22.69 14.86
C SER A 218 -8.52 -21.48 15.57
N SER A 219 -7.32 -21.68 16.14
CA SER A 219 -6.59 -20.59 16.78
C SER A 219 -5.87 -19.71 15.73
N ARG A 220 -5.55 -18.48 16.12
CA ARG A 220 -4.74 -17.58 15.31
C ARG A 220 -3.39 -18.20 14.95
N GLN A 221 -2.76 -18.87 15.89
CA GLN A 221 -1.44 -19.51 15.70
C GLN A 221 -1.50 -20.62 14.65
N GLU A 222 -2.53 -21.47 14.71
CA GLU A 222 -2.72 -22.55 13.71
C GLU A 222 -2.90 -21.97 12.30
N ARG A 223 -3.71 -20.92 12.15
CA ARG A 223 -3.93 -20.26 10.85
C ARG A 223 -2.66 -19.62 10.30
N LEU A 224 -1.88 -18.92 11.13
CA LEU A 224 -0.63 -18.29 10.70
C LEU A 224 0.42 -19.35 10.33
N ARG A 225 0.53 -20.43 11.12
CA ARG A 225 1.43 -21.54 10.80
C ARG A 225 1.08 -22.18 9.46
N LEU A 226 -0.20 -22.49 9.24
CA LEU A 226 -0.69 -23.05 7.98
C LEU A 226 -0.37 -22.14 6.79
N ALA A 227 -0.55 -20.83 6.95
CA ALA A 227 -0.29 -19.84 5.92
C ALA A 227 1.20 -19.51 5.72
N HIS A 228 2.12 -20.11 6.49
CA HIS A 228 3.52 -19.67 6.53
C HIS A 228 3.63 -18.15 6.72
N ALA A 229 2.84 -17.61 7.64
CA ALA A 229 2.73 -16.19 7.93
C ALA A 229 3.24 -15.90 9.33
N ASP A 230 3.69 -14.68 9.54
CA ASP A 230 4.09 -14.15 10.84
C ASP A 230 3.08 -13.12 11.32
N GLY A 231 2.90 -13.10 12.64
CA GLY A 231 2.08 -12.10 13.30
C GLY A 231 2.95 -11.11 14.06
N TYR A 232 2.63 -9.85 13.95
CA TYR A 232 3.34 -8.78 14.63
C TYR A 232 2.37 -7.70 15.12
N VAL A 233 2.82 -6.90 16.08
CA VAL A 233 2.04 -5.81 16.66
C VAL A 233 2.55 -4.50 16.10
N THR A 234 1.65 -3.67 15.59
CA THR A 234 1.98 -2.32 15.12
C THR A 234 1.41 -1.27 16.07
N ALA A 235 2.16 -0.19 16.29
CA ALA A 235 1.61 1.03 16.84
C ALA A 235 0.84 1.79 15.76
N GLU A 236 -0.35 2.30 16.09
CA GLU A 236 -1.13 3.15 15.21
C GLU A 236 -1.27 4.52 15.88
N VAL A 237 -0.90 5.57 15.15
CA VAL A 237 -1.14 6.94 15.60
C VAL A 237 -2.59 7.29 15.29
N THR A 238 -3.36 7.56 16.32
CA THR A 238 -4.75 7.99 16.21
C THR A 238 -4.92 9.40 16.75
N GLU A 239 -6.07 10.01 16.52
CA GLU A 239 -6.44 11.32 17.09
C GLU A 239 -6.43 11.33 18.65
N TRP A 240 -6.50 10.15 19.28
CA TRP A 240 -6.40 9.99 20.74
C TRP A 240 -4.98 9.62 21.23
N GLY A 241 -3.98 9.65 20.31
CA GLY A 241 -2.59 9.28 20.60
C GLY A 241 -2.19 7.93 20.00
N PRO A 242 -0.96 7.48 20.26
CA PRO A 242 -0.49 6.19 19.77
C PRO A 242 -1.24 5.06 20.49
N LEU A 243 -1.97 4.25 19.70
CA LEU A 243 -2.55 2.99 20.16
C LEU A 243 -1.55 1.87 19.89
N GLU A 244 -1.03 1.27 20.94
CA GLU A 244 -0.27 0.03 20.85
C GLU A 244 -1.23 -1.15 20.74
N GLY A 245 -0.90 -2.12 19.88
CA GLY A 245 -1.52 -3.41 19.97
C GLY A 245 -2.40 -3.86 18.83
N ARG A 246 -2.36 -3.22 17.66
CA ARG A 246 -3.00 -3.79 16.49
C ARG A 246 -2.18 -4.97 15.98
N PHE A 247 -2.71 -6.19 16.16
CA PHE A 247 -2.07 -7.41 15.67
C PHE A 247 -2.32 -7.59 14.18
N CYS A 248 -1.26 -7.54 13.39
CA CYS A 248 -1.25 -7.72 11.95
C CYS A 248 -0.67 -9.09 11.57
N ALA A 249 -0.97 -9.55 10.37
CA ALA A 249 -0.46 -10.78 9.81
C ALA A 249 0.12 -10.55 8.41
N ALA A 250 1.27 -11.15 8.13
CA ALA A 250 1.92 -11.08 6.83
C ALA A 250 2.48 -12.44 6.42
N PHE A 251 2.43 -12.75 5.13
CA PHE A 251 3.21 -13.88 4.61
C PHE A 251 4.70 -13.63 4.84
N ARG A 252 5.45 -14.71 5.09
CA ARG A 252 6.91 -14.62 5.24
C ARG A 252 7.62 -14.25 3.95
N ASP A 253 7.14 -14.77 2.84
CA ASP A 253 7.62 -14.39 1.50
C ASP A 253 6.60 -13.43 0.86
N GLU A 254 7.07 -12.22 0.52
CA GLU A 254 6.23 -11.16 -0.03
C GLU A 254 5.58 -11.52 -1.39
N ARG A 255 6.16 -12.49 -2.11
CA ARG A 255 5.62 -12.97 -3.39
C ARG A 255 4.38 -13.84 -3.22
N THR A 256 4.20 -14.45 -2.02
CA THR A 256 3.13 -15.42 -1.76
C THR A 256 1.74 -14.85 -2.01
N ALA A 257 1.48 -13.61 -1.57
CA ALA A 257 0.18 -12.97 -1.75
C ALA A 257 -0.20 -12.85 -3.24
N ARG A 258 0.72 -12.33 -4.05
CA ARG A 258 0.51 -12.20 -5.49
C ARG A 258 0.32 -13.55 -6.16
N MET A 259 1.24 -14.48 -5.93
CA MET A 259 1.22 -15.81 -6.57
C MET A 259 -0.04 -16.60 -6.21
N LEU A 260 -0.52 -16.47 -4.96
CA LEU A 260 -1.75 -17.13 -4.54
C LEU A 260 -2.98 -16.57 -5.25
N LEU A 261 -3.06 -15.25 -5.42
CA LEU A 261 -4.16 -14.61 -6.15
C LEU A 261 -4.13 -14.99 -7.63
N GLU A 262 -2.95 -14.96 -8.27
CA GLU A 262 -2.74 -15.37 -9.67
C GLU A 262 -3.11 -16.85 -9.89
N GLU A 263 -2.69 -17.74 -8.99
CA GLU A 263 -3.00 -19.17 -9.05
C GLU A 263 -4.50 -19.43 -8.97
N VAL A 264 -5.19 -18.82 -7.98
CA VAL A 264 -6.64 -18.96 -7.84
C VAL A 264 -7.36 -18.42 -9.07
N TRP A 265 -6.91 -17.28 -9.59
CA TRP A 265 -7.57 -16.61 -10.72
C TRP A 265 -7.39 -17.37 -12.03
N ASN A 266 -6.19 -17.84 -12.31
CA ASN A 266 -5.85 -18.47 -13.59
C ASN A 266 -6.15 -19.97 -13.62
N LEU A 267 -5.89 -20.68 -12.53
CA LEU A 267 -5.91 -22.15 -12.54
C LEU A 267 -7.10 -22.77 -11.80
N HIS A 268 -7.90 -21.97 -11.07
CA HIS A 268 -9.09 -22.46 -10.38
C HIS A 268 -10.38 -21.75 -10.84
N PRO A 269 -10.83 -21.98 -12.10
CA PRO A 269 -11.94 -21.25 -12.69
C PRO A 269 -13.25 -21.39 -11.90
N SER A 270 -13.46 -22.52 -11.20
CA SER A 270 -14.64 -22.72 -10.36
C SER A 270 -14.67 -21.83 -9.10
N ALA A 271 -13.51 -21.37 -8.61
CA ALA A 271 -13.42 -20.46 -7.46
C ALA A 271 -13.55 -18.99 -7.87
N ARG A 272 -13.26 -18.66 -9.13
CA ARG A 272 -13.25 -17.28 -9.65
C ARG A 272 -14.55 -16.52 -9.42
N PRO A 273 -15.76 -17.07 -9.67
CA PRO A 273 -17.03 -16.35 -9.43
C PRO A 273 -17.21 -15.95 -7.95
N ALA A 274 -16.89 -16.86 -7.01
CA ALA A 274 -16.96 -16.56 -5.57
C ALA A 274 -15.98 -15.47 -5.18
N LEU A 275 -14.74 -15.54 -5.68
CA LEU A 275 -13.70 -14.55 -5.42
C LEU A 275 -14.09 -13.18 -5.98
N ALA A 276 -14.54 -13.12 -7.24
CA ALA A 276 -14.95 -11.88 -7.88
C ALA A 276 -16.16 -11.24 -7.15
N GLU A 277 -17.17 -12.01 -6.80
CA GLU A 277 -18.32 -11.51 -6.05
C GLU A 277 -17.93 -11.03 -4.66
N TRP A 278 -17.06 -11.76 -3.97
CA TRP A 278 -16.55 -11.37 -2.66
C TRP A 278 -15.79 -10.04 -2.74
N ILE A 279 -14.81 -9.91 -3.65
CA ILE A 279 -14.05 -8.69 -3.86
C ILE A 279 -14.99 -7.52 -4.22
N ARG A 280 -15.96 -7.72 -5.13
CA ARG A 280 -16.92 -6.68 -5.48
C ARG A 280 -17.72 -6.16 -4.29
N LYS A 281 -18.22 -7.04 -3.43
CA LYS A 281 -19.01 -6.65 -2.26
C LYS A 281 -18.21 -5.92 -1.20
N LEU A 282 -16.90 -6.16 -1.12
CA LEU A 282 -16.02 -5.48 -0.16
C LEU A 282 -15.80 -3.99 -0.44
N THR A 283 -16.18 -3.49 -1.62
CA THR A 283 -16.22 -2.04 -1.85
C THR A 283 -17.24 -1.33 -0.98
N ASP A 284 -18.27 -2.03 -0.53
CA ASP A 284 -19.31 -1.49 0.37
C ASP A 284 -18.88 -1.54 1.85
N ASP A 285 -17.71 -2.07 2.17
CA ASP A 285 -17.18 -2.08 3.54
C ASP A 285 -16.90 -0.65 4.03
N ARG A 286 -17.30 -0.37 5.26
CA ARG A 286 -17.12 0.96 5.87
C ARG A 286 -15.66 1.31 6.13
N ARG A 287 -14.79 0.31 6.25
CA ARG A 287 -13.36 0.47 6.54
C ARG A 287 -12.59 0.89 5.28
N PRO A 288 -11.96 2.08 5.24
CA PRO A 288 -11.17 2.50 4.08
C PRO A 288 -10.06 1.50 3.72
N LEU A 289 -9.40 0.91 4.73
CA LEU A 289 -8.39 -0.11 4.55
C LEU A 289 -8.88 -1.28 3.67
N VAL A 290 -10.12 -1.75 3.90
CA VAL A 290 -10.70 -2.87 3.13
C VAL A 290 -10.84 -2.47 1.66
N ARG A 291 -11.40 -1.29 1.39
CA ARG A 291 -11.58 -0.78 0.02
C ARG A 291 -10.26 -0.59 -0.72
N THR A 292 -9.24 -0.07 -0.03
CA THR A 292 -7.89 0.09 -0.62
C THR A 292 -7.27 -1.26 -0.94
N ARG A 293 -7.39 -2.25 -0.04
CA ARG A 293 -6.82 -3.59 -0.27
C ARG A 293 -7.51 -4.35 -1.40
N VAL A 294 -8.83 -4.22 -1.55
CA VAL A 294 -9.53 -4.84 -2.69
C VAL A 294 -9.17 -4.18 -4.01
N ALA A 295 -8.92 -2.86 -4.03
CA ALA A 295 -8.39 -2.18 -5.21
C ALA A 295 -7.00 -2.72 -5.59
N SER A 296 -6.12 -2.90 -4.60
CA SER A 296 -4.79 -3.51 -4.82
C SER A 296 -4.89 -4.94 -5.35
N ALA A 297 -5.80 -5.74 -4.79
CA ALA A 297 -6.03 -7.11 -5.26
C ALA A 297 -6.55 -7.13 -6.69
N ALA A 298 -7.49 -6.24 -7.05
CA ALA A 298 -7.99 -6.13 -8.42
C ALA A 298 -6.88 -5.73 -9.41
N ALA A 299 -5.96 -4.86 -9.00
CA ALA A 299 -4.79 -4.49 -9.82
C ALA A 299 -3.83 -5.67 -10.03
N LEU A 300 -3.59 -6.48 -9.00
CA LEU A 300 -2.80 -7.71 -9.14
C LEU A 300 -3.49 -8.72 -10.06
N LEU A 301 -4.81 -8.90 -9.93
CA LEU A 301 -5.57 -9.76 -10.82
C LEU A 301 -5.58 -9.23 -12.26
N ALA A 302 -5.64 -7.91 -12.45
CA ALA A 302 -5.51 -7.27 -13.76
C ALA A 302 -4.11 -7.48 -14.38
N SER A 303 -3.06 -7.57 -13.58
CA SER A 303 -1.72 -7.91 -14.09
C SER A 303 -1.61 -9.36 -14.59
N ALA A 304 -2.44 -10.25 -14.07
CA ALA A 304 -2.51 -11.65 -14.49
C ALA A 304 -3.46 -11.86 -15.68
N ASP A 305 -4.64 -11.22 -15.66
CA ASP A 305 -5.67 -11.30 -16.70
C ASP A 305 -6.51 -10.00 -16.69
N LEU A 306 -6.04 -9.02 -17.47
CA LEU A 306 -6.69 -7.70 -17.53
C LEU A 306 -8.14 -7.78 -17.96
N SER A 307 -8.44 -8.58 -19.00
CA SER A 307 -9.80 -8.66 -19.56
C SER A 307 -10.81 -9.16 -18.54
N SER A 308 -10.46 -10.23 -17.81
CA SER A 308 -11.34 -10.77 -16.77
C SER A 308 -11.45 -9.86 -15.56
N ALA A 309 -10.35 -9.21 -15.14
CA ALA A 309 -10.37 -8.27 -14.02
C ALA A 309 -11.20 -7.01 -14.35
N MET A 310 -11.13 -6.51 -15.58
CA MET A 310 -11.99 -5.42 -16.05
C MET A 310 -13.47 -5.83 -16.01
N ALA A 311 -13.83 -6.91 -16.68
CA ALA A 311 -15.23 -7.34 -16.80
C ALA A 311 -15.88 -7.72 -15.45
N HIS A 312 -15.13 -8.35 -14.56
CA HIS A 312 -15.69 -8.87 -13.31
C HIS A 312 -15.55 -7.93 -12.10
N LEU A 313 -14.62 -6.98 -12.12
CA LEU A 313 -14.30 -6.14 -10.97
C LEU A 313 -14.34 -4.65 -11.32
N ILE A 314 -13.47 -4.18 -12.22
CA ILE A 314 -13.20 -2.76 -12.37
C ILE A 314 -14.34 -2.02 -13.07
N GLU A 315 -14.86 -2.55 -14.20
CA GLU A 315 -16.01 -1.96 -14.90
C GLU A 315 -17.28 -1.96 -14.04
N PRO A 316 -17.67 -3.07 -13.35
CA PRO A 316 -18.80 -3.05 -12.44
C PRO A 316 -18.70 -2.01 -11.33
N TRP A 317 -17.49 -1.69 -10.87
CA TRP A 317 -17.29 -0.61 -9.90
C TRP A 317 -17.43 0.76 -10.54
N ALA A 318 -16.81 0.97 -11.70
CA ALA A 318 -16.89 2.23 -12.44
C ALA A 318 -18.29 2.56 -12.91
N ASP A 319 -19.10 1.54 -13.27
CA ASP A 319 -20.48 1.70 -13.70
C ASP A 319 -21.50 1.69 -12.54
N SER A 320 -21.03 1.57 -11.30
CA SER A 320 -21.89 1.59 -10.12
C SER A 320 -22.51 2.98 -9.90
N ARG A 321 -23.66 3.02 -9.23
CA ARG A 321 -24.27 4.28 -8.76
C ARG A 321 -23.63 4.83 -7.47
N LYS A 322 -22.59 4.16 -6.96
CA LYS A 322 -21.97 4.48 -5.66
C LYS A 322 -20.61 5.14 -5.86
N PRO A 323 -20.41 6.40 -5.43
CA PRO A 323 -19.13 7.10 -5.63
C PRO A 323 -17.91 6.40 -5.01
N HIS A 324 -18.09 5.69 -3.90
CA HIS A 324 -16.98 4.93 -3.29
C HIS A 324 -16.53 3.73 -4.14
N ALA A 325 -17.40 3.17 -4.99
CA ALA A 325 -17.03 2.14 -5.94
C ALA A 325 -16.19 2.73 -7.09
N TRP A 326 -16.54 3.93 -7.58
CA TRP A 326 -15.73 4.67 -8.58
C TRP A 326 -14.31 4.92 -8.05
N LEU A 327 -14.21 5.37 -6.78
CA LEU A 327 -12.92 5.56 -6.13
C LEU A 327 -12.11 4.27 -6.05
N THR A 328 -12.77 3.14 -5.76
CA THR A 328 -12.10 1.83 -5.73
C THR A 328 -11.61 1.43 -7.13
N ALA A 329 -12.42 1.67 -8.18
CA ALA A 329 -12.01 1.44 -9.57
C ALA A 329 -10.82 2.35 -9.97
N ALA A 330 -10.86 3.63 -9.60
CA ALA A 330 -9.76 4.57 -9.84
C ALA A 330 -8.46 4.10 -9.17
N ASN A 331 -8.52 3.69 -7.90
CA ASN A 331 -7.38 3.15 -7.19
C ASN A 331 -6.85 1.86 -7.83
N ALA A 332 -7.73 0.97 -8.29
CA ALA A 332 -7.34 -0.27 -8.97
C ALA A 332 -6.62 0.02 -10.29
N LEU A 333 -7.14 0.91 -11.13
CA LEU A 333 -6.50 1.31 -12.39
C LEU A 333 -5.18 2.06 -12.15
N THR A 334 -5.12 2.94 -11.14
CA THR A 334 -3.88 3.59 -10.74
C THR A 334 -2.79 2.57 -10.38
N MET A 335 -3.13 1.61 -9.53
CA MET A 335 -2.18 0.56 -9.13
C MET A 335 -1.81 -0.36 -10.30
N ALA A 336 -2.75 -0.69 -11.19
CA ALA A 336 -2.48 -1.48 -12.38
C ALA A 336 -1.53 -0.75 -13.33
N GLN A 337 -1.67 0.56 -13.50
CA GLN A 337 -0.74 1.39 -14.27
C GLN A 337 0.65 1.43 -13.63
N LEU A 338 0.74 1.57 -12.30
CA LEU A 338 2.01 1.52 -11.58
C LEU A 338 2.69 0.14 -11.67
N LEU A 339 1.90 -0.94 -11.76
CA LEU A 339 2.38 -2.30 -12.07
C LEU A 339 2.74 -2.49 -13.56
N ARG A 340 2.61 -1.44 -14.38
CA ARG A 340 2.88 -1.44 -15.83
C ARG A 340 2.03 -2.47 -16.59
N VAL A 341 0.78 -2.66 -16.16
CA VAL A 341 -0.15 -3.53 -16.89
C VAL A 341 -0.43 -2.92 -18.27
N PRO A 342 -0.17 -3.66 -19.37
CA PRO A 342 -0.35 -3.14 -20.71
C PRO A 342 -1.79 -2.64 -20.95
N THR A 343 -1.94 -1.61 -21.78
CA THR A 343 -3.24 -1.08 -22.21
C THR A 343 -3.99 -0.24 -21.17
N VAL A 344 -3.61 -0.23 -19.88
CA VAL A 344 -4.32 0.54 -18.84
C VAL A 344 -4.30 2.04 -19.14
N SER A 345 -3.18 2.62 -19.61
CA SER A 345 -3.14 4.03 -20.02
C SER A 345 -4.14 4.34 -21.12
N ARG A 346 -4.32 3.45 -22.11
CA ARG A 346 -5.32 3.63 -23.14
C ARG A 346 -6.74 3.56 -22.58
N ILE A 347 -7.01 2.62 -21.67
CA ILE A 347 -8.32 2.53 -21.00
C ILE A 347 -8.63 3.81 -20.23
N LEU A 348 -7.66 4.34 -19.48
CA LEU A 348 -7.82 5.58 -18.74
C LEU A 348 -8.08 6.76 -19.68
N HIS A 349 -7.36 6.86 -20.80
CA HIS A 349 -7.59 7.91 -21.79
C HIS A 349 -8.99 7.79 -22.42
N ASP A 350 -9.37 6.59 -22.89
CA ASP A 350 -10.67 6.32 -23.50
C ASP A 350 -11.83 6.62 -22.51
N TRP A 351 -11.63 6.33 -21.22
CA TRP A 351 -12.63 6.65 -20.20
C TRP A 351 -12.67 8.14 -19.87
N CYS A 352 -11.51 8.80 -19.83
CA CYS A 352 -11.41 10.24 -19.53
C CYS A 352 -12.12 11.10 -20.57
N THR A 353 -12.05 10.69 -21.84
CA THR A 353 -12.66 11.40 -22.98
C THR A 353 -14.01 10.83 -23.42
N GLY A 354 -14.44 9.72 -22.82
CA GLY A 354 -15.67 8.99 -23.18
C GLY A 354 -16.96 9.65 -22.66
N ASP A 355 -18.13 9.08 -23.01
CA ASP A 355 -19.44 9.66 -22.69
C ASP A 355 -20.01 9.23 -21.33
N VAL A 356 -19.49 8.17 -20.72
CA VAL A 356 -20.00 7.66 -19.43
C VAL A 356 -19.41 8.48 -18.27
N GLU A 357 -20.22 9.27 -17.61
CA GLU A 357 -19.82 10.18 -16.53
C GLU A 357 -19.04 9.47 -15.40
N SER A 358 -19.55 8.36 -14.91
CA SER A 358 -18.91 7.61 -13.82
C SER A 358 -17.52 7.05 -14.20
N ARG A 359 -17.33 6.65 -15.46
CA ARG A 359 -16.04 6.22 -16.00
C ARG A 359 -15.08 7.39 -16.16
N ARG A 360 -15.60 8.56 -16.63
CA ARG A 360 -14.79 9.78 -16.70
C ARG A 360 -14.30 10.18 -15.32
N TRP A 361 -15.20 10.23 -14.35
CA TRP A 361 -14.84 10.51 -12.96
C TRP A 361 -13.73 9.58 -12.47
N THR A 362 -13.89 8.29 -12.72
CA THR A 362 -12.91 7.26 -12.36
C THR A 362 -11.55 7.52 -13.00
N ALA A 363 -11.51 7.83 -14.29
CA ALA A 363 -10.27 8.09 -15.02
C ALA A 363 -9.59 9.39 -14.58
N ILE A 364 -10.34 10.49 -14.45
CA ILE A 364 -9.82 11.79 -13.97
C ILE A 364 -9.19 11.61 -12.58
N ARG A 365 -9.87 10.86 -11.69
CA ARG A 365 -9.34 10.58 -10.36
C ARG A 365 -8.07 9.74 -10.40
N ALA A 366 -8.01 8.72 -11.26
CA ALA A 366 -6.82 7.90 -11.45
C ALA A 366 -5.64 8.73 -11.98
N TYR A 367 -5.88 9.62 -12.94
CA TYR A 367 -4.86 10.56 -13.43
C TYR A 367 -4.37 11.50 -12.35
N GLY A 368 -5.24 12.02 -11.49
CA GLY A 368 -4.81 12.83 -10.34
C GLY A 368 -3.85 12.08 -9.41
N LEU A 369 -4.02 10.76 -9.25
CA LEU A 369 -3.13 9.92 -8.44
C LEU A 369 -1.84 9.53 -9.18
N LEU A 370 -1.88 9.39 -10.50
CA LEU A 370 -0.73 9.03 -11.36
C LEU A 370 0.16 10.25 -11.69
N GLY A 371 -0.38 11.44 -11.58
CA GLY A 371 0.25 12.68 -12.01
C GLY A 371 1.73 12.82 -11.63
N PRO A 372 2.14 12.56 -10.39
CA PRO A 372 3.53 12.69 -9.99
C PRO A 372 4.51 11.78 -10.76
N VAL A 373 4.02 10.64 -11.27
CA VAL A 373 4.86 9.64 -11.98
C VAL A 373 4.77 9.79 -13.49
N HIS A 374 3.60 10.19 -14.02
CA HIS A 374 3.28 10.25 -15.44
C HIS A 374 2.67 11.62 -15.83
N HIS A 375 3.33 12.72 -15.47
CA HIS A 375 2.75 14.07 -15.56
C HIS A 375 2.43 14.52 -16.98
N GLU A 376 3.25 14.21 -17.97
CA GLU A 376 3.02 14.60 -19.38
C GLU A 376 1.77 13.90 -19.94
N GLU A 377 1.67 12.58 -19.76
CA GLU A 377 0.53 11.78 -20.19
C GLU A 377 -0.75 12.22 -19.46
N THR A 378 -0.65 12.46 -18.16
CA THR A 378 -1.77 12.93 -17.33
C THR A 378 -2.26 14.29 -17.79
N LEU A 379 -1.37 15.23 -18.01
CA LEU A 379 -1.76 16.57 -18.45
C LEU A 379 -2.42 16.55 -19.84
N ALA A 380 -1.85 15.78 -20.78
CA ALA A 380 -2.42 15.61 -22.11
C ALA A 380 -3.85 15.05 -22.05
N ALA A 381 -4.06 13.97 -21.27
CA ALA A 381 -5.37 13.36 -21.12
C ALA A 381 -6.41 14.30 -20.47
N LEU A 382 -6.01 15.08 -19.46
CA LEU A 382 -6.89 16.07 -18.83
C LEU A 382 -7.22 17.21 -19.78
N VAL A 383 -6.27 17.67 -20.61
CA VAL A 383 -6.51 18.68 -21.65
C VAL A 383 -7.50 18.14 -22.69
N ASP A 384 -7.33 16.89 -23.15
CA ASP A 384 -8.27 16.27 -24.08
C ASP A 384 -9.68 16.16 -23.49
N ALA A 385 -9.79 15.84 -22.19
CA ALA A 385 -11.07 15.81 -21.50
C ALA A 385 -11.75 17.21 -21.43
N MET A 386 -10.98 18.29 -21.26
CA MET A 386 -11.52 19.66 -21.26
C MET A 386 -12.06 20.10 -22.63
N HIS A 387 -11.52 19.57 -23.72
CA HIS A 387 -12.00 19.88 -25.08
C HIS A 387 -13.28 19.14 -25.48
N ARG A 388 -13.74 18.24 -24.64
CA ARG A 388 -14.97 17.53 -24.91
C ARG A 388 -16.17 18.48 -24.93
N PRO A 389 -17.09 18.34 -25.89
CA PRO A 389 -18.32 19.16 -25.89
C PRO A 389 -19.14 18.85 -24.62
N PRO A 390 -19.79 19.85 -24.01
CA PRO A 390 -20.68 19.64 -22.88
C PRO A 390 -21.78 18.64 -23.23
N SER A 391 -22.16 17.77 -22.30
CA SER A 391 -23.28 16.87 -22.50
C SER A 391 -24.59 17.67 -22.51
N ALA A 392 -25.58 17.23 -23.29
CA ALA A 392 -26.88 17.90 -23.45
C ALA A 392 -27.61 18.17 -22.11
N GLU A 393 -27.32 17.40 -21.06
CA GLU A 393 -27.85 17.62 -19.70
C GLU A 393 -27.27 18.84 -18.99
N THR A 394 -26.15 19.36 -19.47
CA THR A 394 -25.49 20.55 -18.88
C THR A 394 -26.00 21.84 -19.53
N GLU A 395 -26.66 21.80 -20.70
CA GLU A 395 -27.22 22.96 -21.38
C GLU A 395 -28.46 23.54 -20.67
N ASP A 396 -29.20 22.72 -19.91
CA ASP A 396 -30.38 23.13 -19.12
C ASP A 396 -30.07 23.53 -17.67
N ALA A 397 -28.80 23.51 -17.26
CA ALA A 397 -28.43 23.93 -15.91
C ALA A 397 -28.73 25.43 -15.72
N PRO A 398 -29.42 25.84 -14.63
CA PRO A 398 -29.68 27.26 -14.36
C PRO A 398 -28.36 28.01 -14.30
N GLU A 399 -28.33 29.21 -14.91
CA GLU A 399 -27.16 30.12 -14.95
C GLU A 399 -26.60 30.52 -13.57
N ASN A 400 -27.14 29.99 -12.52
CA ASN A 400 -26.76 30.21 -11.14
C ASN A 400 -25.82 29.09 -10.63
N GLU A 401 -24.51 29.34 -10.77
CA GLU A 401 -23.63 29.43 -9.64
C GLU A 401 -22.65 28.35 -9.32
N GLU A 402 -22.81 27.09 -9.52
CA GLU A 402 -21.80 26.14 -9.13
C GLU A 402 -21.01 25.66 -10.36
N VAL A 403 -19.66 25.75 -10.23
CA VAL A 403 -18.75 25.11 -11.19
C VAL A 403 -19.21 23.65 -11.38
N PRO A 404 -19.42 23.18 -12.61
CA PRO A 404 -19.82 21.79 -12.86
C PRO A 404 -18.92 20.80 -12.13
N GLU A 405 -19.51 19.71 -11.64
CA GLU A 405 -18.78 18.73 -10.82
C GLU A 405 -17.56 18.17 -11.57
N GLU A 406 -17.70 17.89 -12.86
CA GLU A 406 -16.60 17.42 -13.71
C GLU A 406 -15.46 18.44 -13.80
N ALA A 407 -15.79 19.72 -13.95
CA ALA A 407 -14.79 20.79 -13.98
C ALA A 407 -14.04 20.92 -12.64
N ARG A 408 -14.73 20.69 -11.52
CA ARG A 408 -14.08 20.61 -10.20
C ARG A 408 -13.11 19.44 -10.11
N GLN A 409 -13.50 18.27 -10.57
CA GLN A 409 -12.66 17.06 -10.55
C GLN A 409 -11.41 17.20 -11.41
N ILE A 410 -11.55 17.77 -12.60
CA ILE A 410 -10.40 18.09 -13.46
C ILE A 410 -9.48 19.08 -12.74
N ALA A 411 -10.06 20.13 -12.13
CA ALA A 411 -9.27 21.10 -11.39
C ALA A 411 -8.58 20.52 -10.16
N ASP A 412 -9.24 19.59 -9.43
CA ASP A 412 -8.64 18.87 -8.32
C ASP A 412 -7.46 17.98 -8.77
N ALA A 413 -7.60 17.31 -9.93
CA ALA A 413 -6.52 16.52 -10.51
C ALA A 413 -5.34 17.41 -10.95
N LEU A 414 -5.63 18.55 -11.58
CA LEU A 414 -4.62 19.53 -11.96
C LEU A 414 -3.95 20.20 -10.75
N GLU A 415 -4.69 20.47 -9.67
CA GLU A 415 -4.13 20.99 -8.43
C GLU A 415 -3.08 20.04 -7.86
N LEU A 416 -3.43 18.75 -7.74
CA LEU A 416 -2.50 17.73 -7.27
C LEU A 416 -1.27 17.65 -8.17
N LEU A 417 -1.47 17.67 -9.47
CA LEU A 417 -0.39 17.61 -10.45
C LEU A 417 0.53 18.84 -10.33
N LEU A 418 -0.07 20.04 -10.23
CA LEU A 418 0.64 21.31 -10.10
C LEU A 418 1.49 21.37 -8.81
N LEU A 419 0.96 20.92 -7.69
CA LEU A 419 1.67 20.94 -6.40
C LEU A 419 2.74 19.86 -6.30
N ALA A 420 2.53 18.69 -6.91
CA ALA A 420 3.46 17.57 -6.84
C ALA A 420 4.63 17.70 -7.84
N VAL A 421 4.35 18.12 -9.08
CA VAL A 421 5.34 18.19 -10.17
C VAL A 421 5.94 19.59 -10.32
N ARG A 422 5.14 20.62 -10.00
CA ARG A 422 5.52 22.04 -9.99
C ARG A 422 5.85 22.60 -11.39
N GLU A 423 7.13 22.90 -11.65
CA GLU A 423 7.59 23.69 -12.79
C GLU A 423 7.12 23.17 -14.17
N PRO A 424 7.29 21.89 -14.54
CA PRO A 424 6.88 21.44 -15.87
C PRO A 424 5.40 21.61 -16.14
N VAL A 425 4.56 21.36 -15.12
CA VAL A 425 3.10 21.51 -15.25
C VAL A 425 2.69 22.99 -15.28
N LEU A 426 3.32 23.83 -14.45
CA LEU A 426 3.08 25.27 -14.44
C LEU A 426 3.41 25.89 -15.81
N ALA A 427 4.56 25.52 -16.39
CA ALA A 427 4.97 26.03 -17.69
C ALA A 427 4.00 25.62 -18.81
N ALA A 428 3.63 24.35 -18.88
CA ALA A 428 2.69 23.84 -19.86
C ALA A 428 1.30 24.50 -19.74
N LEU A 429 0.79 24.66 -18.52
CA LEU A 429 -0.48 25.36 -18.29
C LEU A 429 -0.38 26.86 -18.59
N ALA A 430 0.77 27.50 -18.34
CA ALA A 430 0.98 28.92 -18.67
C ALA A 430 0.96 29.17 -20.18
N GLU A 431 1.49 28.25 -21.00
CA GLU A 431 1.39 28.31 -22.45
C GLU A 431 -0.05 28.18 -22.95
N LEU A 432 -0.83 27.29 -22.34
CA LEU A 432 -2.23 27.06 -22.70
C LEU A 432 -3.18 28.17 -22.22
N LEU A 433 -2.86 28.84 -21.12
CA LEU A 433 -3.71 29.84 -20.47
C LEU A 433 -4.22 30.96 -21.39
N PRO A 434 -3.38 31.60 -22.25
CA PRO A 434 -3.84 32.58 -23.23
C PRO A 434 -4.36 31.96 -24.53
N ALA A 435 -3.91 30.78 -24.89
CA ALA A 435 -4.15 30.18 -26.19
C ALA A 435 -5.43 29.34 -26.25
N ASP A 436 -5.84 28.73 -25.11
CA ASP A 436 -6.91 27.77 -25.06
C ASP A 436 -8.05 28.21 -24.12
N ARG A 437 -9.19 28.50 -24.70
CA ARG A 437 -10.38 28.95 -23.95
C ARG A 437 -11.05 27.84 -23.15
N MET A 438 -10.88 26.57 -23.53
CA MET A 438 -11.44 25.42 -22.81
C MET A 438 -10.59 25.07 -21.60
N VAL A 439 -9.28 25.17 -21.71
CA VAL A 439 -8.33 24.87 -20.62
C VAL A 439 -8.31 25.98 -19.56
N ARG A 440 -8.43 27.24 -19.97
CA ARG A 440 -8.29 28.42 -19.10
C ARG A 440 -9.12 28.35 -17.80
N PRO A 441 -10.44 28.06 -17.81
CA PRO A 441 -11.24 28.02 -16.58
C PRO A 441 -10.77 26.96 -15.60
N HIS A 442 -10.41 25.78 -16.11
CA HIS A 442 -9.94 24.66 -15.30
C HIS A 442 -8.57 24.94 -14.68
N ALA A 443 -7.63 25.49 -15.48
CA ALA A 443 -6.30 25.89 -15.01
C ALA A 443 -6.37 26.99 -13.93
N LEU A 444 -7.22 27.98 -14.09
CA LEU A 444 -7.44 29.03 -13.09
C LEU A 444 -8.07 28.48 -11.82
N LEU A 445 -9.04 27.57 -11.94
CA LEU A 445 -9.68 26.93 -10.81
C LEU A 445 -8.66 26.12 -10.02
N ALA A 446 -7.86 25.26 -10.70
CA ALA A 446 -6.82 24.44 -10.10
C ALA A 446 -5.75 25.29 -9.40
N PHE A 447 -5.23 26.32 -10.05
CA PHE A 447 -4.24 27.21 -9.45
C PHE A 447 -4.79 27.94 -8.22
N ARG A 448 -6.04 28.41 -8.28
CA ARG A 448 -6.71 29.02 -7.12
C ARG A 448 -6.88 28.03 -5.96
N GLN A 449 -7.21 26.75 -6.24
CA GLN A 449 -7.30 25.70 -5.23
C GLN A 449 -5.93 25.46 -4.59
N ALA A 450 -4.86 25.33 -5.40
CA ALA A 450 -3.49 25.21 -4.91
C ALA A 450 -3.08 26.37 -3.98
N CYS A 451 -3.49 27.60 -4.33
CA CYS A 451 -3.26 28.79 -3.50
C CYS A 451 -4.05 28.80 -2.17
N ARG A 452 -5.13 28.03 -2.05
CA ARG A 452 -5.93 27.92 -0.82
C ARG A 452 -5.35 26.95 0.20
N GLN A 453 -4.41 26.10 -0.17
CA GLN A 453 -3.71 25.22 0.76
C GLN A 453 -2.99 26.05 1.82
N ALA A 454 -3.29 25.77 3.10
CA ALA A 454 -2.86 26.64 4.20
C ALA A 454 -1.42 26.38 4.64
N LYS A 455 -0.96 25.13 4.51
CA LYS A 455 0.39 24.69 4.91
C LYS A 455 0.99 23.77 3.86
N GLY A 456 2.29 23.90 3.65
CA GLY A 456 3.08 22.95 2.88
C GLY A 456 3.72 21.90 3.79
N ASP A 457 4.16 20.79 3.20
CA ASP A 457 4.88 19.73 3.92
C ASP A 457 6.25 20.19 4.44
N GLU A 458 6.85 21.21 3.79
CA GLU A 458 8.22 21.67 4.04
C GLU A 458 8.29 23.02 4.78
N SER A 459 7.18 23.75 4.88
CA SER A 459 7.12 25.06 5.56
C SER A 459 5.72 25.37 6.10
N ASP A 460 5.64 26.25 7.10
CA ASP A 460 4.36 26.74 7.64
C ASP A 460 3.66 27.74 6.69
N ARG A 461 4.27 28.07 5.55
CA ARG A 461 3.70 28.97 4.53
C ARG A 461 2.79 28.23 3.54
N PRO A 462 1.83 28.94 2.91
CA PRO A 462 1.07 28.38 1.81
C PRO A 462 2.00 27.88 0.67
N PRO A 463 1.79 26.65 0.14
CA PRO A 463 2.73 26.03 -0.79
C PRO A 463 3.09 26.88 -2.01
N VAL A 464 2.10 27.56 -2.60
CA VAL A 464 2.32 28.41 -3.79
C VAL A 464 3.10 29.69 -3.43
N LEU A 465 2.85 30.28 -2.26
CA LEU A 465 3.62 31.44 -1.80
C LEU A 465 5.07 31.06 -1.48
N ASP A 466 5.28 29.91 -0.85
CA ASP A 466 6.62 29.38 -0.59
C ASP A 466 7.36 29.04 -1.89
N TRP A 467 6.67 28.45 -2.85
CA TRP A 467 7.21 28.19 -4.18
C TRP A 467 7.65 29.47 -4.87
N TYR A 468 6.80 30.52 -4.86
CA TYR A 468 7.17 31.83 -5.39
C TYR A 468 8.40 32.43 -4.70
N ALA A 469 8.46 32.35 -3.39
CA ALA A 469 9.57 32.88 -2.61
C ALA A 469 10.90 32.16 -2.95
N ARG A 470 10.87 30.84 -3.06
CA ARG A 470 12.04 30.05 -3.47
C ARG A 470 12.49 30.36 -4.88
N ALA A 471 11.55 30.45 -5.84
CA ALA A 471 11.86 30.78 -7.23
C ALA A 471 12.49 32.18 -7.33
N ALA A 472 11.94 33.15 -6.60
CA ALA A 472 12.48 34.51 -6.55
C ALA A 472 13.89 34.56 -5.92
N ALA A 473 14.13 33.80 -4.85
CA ALA A 473 15.44 33.69 -4.21
C ALA A 473 16.49 32.97 -5.08
N ALA A 474 16.06 32.03 -5.92
CA ALA A 474 16.89 31.33 -6.89
C ALA A 474 17.06 32.09 -8.22
N GLU A 475 16.48 33.30 -8.34
CA GLU A 475 16.45 34.10 -9.58
C GLU A 475 15.82 33.36 -10.78
N ASP A 476 14.90 32.41 -10.50
CA ASP A 476 14.16 31.70 -11.54
C ASP A 476 13.08 32.59 -12.15
N ALA A 477 13.48 33.29 -13.22
CA ALA A 477 12.62 34.23 -13.92
C ALA A 477 11.44 33.55 -14.64
N ALA A 478 11.55 32.27 -15.02
CA ALA A 478 10.50 31.57 -15.74
C ALA A 478 9.37 31.21 -14.78
N VAL A 479 9.67 30.54 -13.66
CA VAL A 479 8.69 30.18 -12.64
C VAL A 479 8.02 31.40 -12.03
N THR A 480 8.79 32.42 -11.65
CA THR A 480 8.24 33.66 -11.08
C THR A 480 7.29 34.35 -12.05
N ARG A 481 7.64 34.44 -13.35
CA ARG A 481 6.78 35.00 -14.38
C ARG A 481 5.47 34.23 -14.52
N HIS A 482 5.53 32.89 -14.66
CA HIS A 482 4.33 32.08 -14.81
C HIS A 482 3.40 32.17 -13.60
N LEU A 483 3.93 32.17 -12.38
CA LEU A 483 3.12 32.36 -11.16
C LEU A 483 2.43 33.75 -11.14
N ILE A 484 3.13 34.81 -11.59
CA ILE A 484 2.56 36.14 -11.71
C ILE A 484 1.47 36.18 -12.79
N GLU A 485 1.69 35.53 -13.96
CA GLU A 485 0.71 35.42 -15.05
C GLU A 485 -0.58 34.74 -14.57
N PHE A 486 -0.49 33.66 -13.80
CA PHE A 486 -1.65 33.00 -13.21
C PHE A 486 -2.38 33.90 -12.20
N TRP A 487 -1.66 34.61 -11.34
CA TRP A 487 -2.26 35.54 -10.39
C TRP A 487 -2.92 36.72 -11.11
N ASP A 488 -2.28 37.30 -12.14
CA ASP A 488 -2.87 38.39 -12.95
C ASP A 488 -4.15 37.91 -13.66
N ALA A 489 -4.12 36.70 -14.23
CA ALA A 489 -5.27 36.08 -14.86
C ALA A 489 -6.42 35.87 -13.86
N LEU A 490 -6.15 35.35 -12.63
CA LEU A 490 -7.15 35.22 -11.57
C LEU A 490 -7.77 36.58 -11.14
N LEU A 491 -6.93 37.60 -11.01
CA LEU A 491 -7.39 38.94 -10.60
C LEU A 491 -8.17 39.66 -11.70
N THR A 492 -7.91 39.34 -12.97
CA THR A 492 -8.63 39.94 -14.12
C THR A 492 -9.89 39.16 -14.49
N ASP A 493 -9.95 37.87 -14.15
CA ASP A 493 -11.12 37.03 -14.42
C ASP A 493 -12.29 37.38 -13.50
N ARG A 494 -13.47 37.65 -14.10
CA ARG A 494 -14.66 38.09 -13.35
C ARG A 494 -15.19 37.02 -12.38
N ALA A 495 -15.13 35.77 -12.77
CA ALA A 495 -15.62 34.64 -11.97
C ALA A 495 -14.69 34.30 -10.80
N HIS A 496 -13.37 34.40 -11.01
CA HIS A 496 -12.37 33.98 -10.03
C HIS A 496 -11.87 35.10 -9.09
N ASN A 497 -12.01 36.37 -9.50
CA ASN A 497 -11.48 37.52 -8.77
C ASN A 497 -11.92 37.62 -7.29
N PRO A 498 -13.21 37.45 -6.91
CA PRO A 498 -13.61 37.57 -5.51
C PRO A 498 -12.93 36.52 -4.60
N GLN A 499 -12.80 35.30 -5.10
CA GLN A 499 -12.16 34.19 -4.38
C GLN A 499 -10.63 34.37 -4.33
N ALA A 500 -10.00 34.82 -5.42
CA ALA A 500 -8.57 35.13 -5.47
C ALA A 500 -8.20 36.24 -4.46
N LEU A 501 -8.99 37.29 -4.37
CA LEU A 501 -8.83 38.31 -3.32
C LEU A 501 -9.04 37.73 -1.90
N GLY A 502 -9.93 36.75 -1.77
CA GLY A 502 -10.11 35.99 -0.51
C GLY A 502 -8.86 35.25 -0.09
N VAL A 503 -8.20 34.59 -1.04
CA VAL A 503 -6.91 33.88 -0.80
C VAL A 503 -5.82 34.87 -0.38
N LEU A 504 -5.62 35.93 -1.14
CA LEU A 504 -4.64 36.97 -0.79
C LEU A 504 -4.92 37.59 0.59
N ARG A 505 -6.20 37.80 0.95
CA ARG A 505 -6.58 38.26 2.29
C ARG A 505 -6.16 37.28 3.38
N GLY A 506 -6.30 35.99 3.13
CA GLY A 506 -5.82 34.92 4.02
C GLY A 506 -4.29 34.96 4.19
N TRP A 507 -3.56 35.07 3.09
CA TRP A 507 -2.10 35.16 3.12
C TRP A 507 -1.58 36.40 3.85
N VAL A 508 -2.22 37.58 3.63
CA VAL A 508 -1.85 38.81 4.35
C VAL A 508 -2.05 38.66 5.86
N ARG A 509 -3.16 38.02 6.30
CA ARG A 509 -3.37 37.75 7.73
C ARG A 509 -2.32 36.75 8.29
N GLY A 510 -2.00 35.72 7.53
CA GLY A 510 -0.95 34.76 7.94
C GLY A 510 0.43 35.40 8.09
N ALA A 511 0.69 36.51 7.39
CA ALA A 511 1.94 37.25 7.47
C ALA A 511 2.01 38.28 8.63
N ASP A 512 0.95 38.43 9.44
CA ASP A 512 0.95 39.40 10.55
C ASP A 512 2.12 39.15 11.53
N ASP A 513 2.43 37.89 11.82
CA ASP A 513 3.47 37.45 12.72
C ASP A 513 4.63 36.72 12.02
N ASP A 514 4.65 36.69 10.67
CA ASP A 514 5.65 36.02 9.84
C ASP A 514 6.35 36.98 8.87
N PRO A 515 7.53 37.51 9.21
CA PRO A 515 8.28 38.45 8.36
C PRO A 515 8.72 37.88 7.01
N GLU A 516 8.96 36.55 6.94
CA GLU A 516 9.37 35.90 5.70
C GLU A 516 8.21 35.80 4.71
N SER A 517 7.03 35.40 5.20
CA SER A 517 5.79 35.45 4.39
C SER A 517 5.45 36.87 3.96
N GLU A 518 5.64 37.87 4.82
CA GLU A 518 5.46 39.27 4.46
C GLU A 518 6.40 39.70 3.32
N SER A 519 7.68 39.31 3.40
CA SER A 519 8.65 39.67 2.35
C SER A 519 8.31 39.00 1.01
N ALA A 520 7.90 37.73 1.03
CA ALA A 520 7.44 37.01 -0.16
C ALA A 520 6.20 37.68 -0.78
N LEU A 521 5.22 38.06 0.06
CA LEU A 521 4.03 38.75 -0.36
C LEU A 521 4.33 40.15 -0.94
N ALA A 522 5.27 40.88 -0.33
CA ALA A 522 5.68 42.19 -0.85
C ALA A 522 6.25 42.10 -2.26
N SER A 523 7.08 41.05 -2.51
CA SER A 523 7.62 40.79 -3.85
C SER A 523 6.53 40.41 -4.84
N LEU A 524 5.66 39.45 -4.50
CA LEU A 524 4.55 39.03 -5.36
C LEU A 524 3.58 40.16 -5.68
N LEU A 525 3.10 40.89 -4.66
CA LEU A 525 2.16 41.98 -4.84
C LEU A 525 2.80 43.15 -5.61
N GLY A 526 4.11 43.42 -5.40
CA GLY A 526 4.87 44.39 -6.16
C GLY A 526 4.88 44.08 -7.65
N ALA A 527 5.06 42.82 -8.01
CA ALA A 527 5.01 42.34 -9.39
C ALA A 527 3.59 42.42 -9.99
N LEU A 528 2.55 42.28 -9.19
CA LEU A 528 1.15 42.33 -9.64
C LEU A 528 0.59 43.75 -9.82
N VAL A 529 1.10 44.76 -9.10
CA VAL A 529 0.59 46.16 -9.17
C VAL A 529 1.11 46.97 -10.36
N THR A 530 1.44 46.30 -11.46
CA THR A 530 1.91 46.93 -12.70
C THR A 530 0.80 47.68 -13.47
N THR A 531 -0.47 47.21 -13.36
CA THR A 531 -1.62 47.82 -13.99
C THR A 531 -2.40 48.73 -13.02
N PRO A 532 -3.02 49.84 -13.50
CA PRO A 532 -3.84 50.70 -12.63
C PRO A 532 -5.01 49.96 -11.97
N THR A 533 -5.53 48.92 -12.63
CA THR A 533 -6.65 48.12 -12.12
C THR A 533 -6.21 47.24 -10.98
N ASN A 534 -5.11 46.50 -11.14
CA ASN A 534 -4.59 45.66 -10.08
C ASN A 534 -4.07 46.48 -8.90
N ARG A 535 -3.46 47.63 -9.17
CA ARG A 535 -3.08 48.60 -8.12
C ARG A 535 -4.27 48.97 -7.24
N ARG A 536 -5.41 49.35 -7.85
CA ARG A 536 -6.64 49.68 -7.09
C ARG A 536 -7.18 48.48 -6.31
N ARG A 537 -7.18 47.27 -6.89
CA ARG A 537 -7.63 46.05 -6.22
C ARG A 537 -6.77 45.70 -5.00
N VAL A 538 -5.45 45.70 -5.17
CA VAL A 538 -4.51 45.42 -4.08
C VAL A 538 -4.55 46.47 -3.00
N SER A 539 -4.61 47.77 -3.36
CA SER A 539 -4.79 48.89 -2.40
C SER A 539 -6.08 48.71 -1.58
N HIS A 540 -7.21 48.44 -2.26
CA HIS A 540 -8.48 48.17 -1.57
C HIS A 540 -8.38 46.91 -0.68
N LEU A 541 -7.77 45.83 -1.14
CA LEU A 541 -7.54 44.64 -0.33
C LEU A 541 -6.79 45.00 0.95
N LEU A 542 -5.62 45.61 0.86
CA LEU A 542 -4.77 45.96 2.00
C LEU A 542 -5.45 46.98 2.97
N SER A 543 -6.32 47.85 2.46
CA SER A 543 -7.09 48.76 3.31
C SER A 543 -8.21 48.07 4.10
N THR A 544 -8.69 46.92 3.61
CA THR A 544 -9.87 46.20 4.18
C THR A 544 -9.52 44.97 5.01
N VAL A 545 -8.28 44.48 4.95
CA VAL A 545 -7.87 43.29 5.75
C VAL A 545 -7.85 43.64 7.24
N ARG A 546 -8.53 42.78 8.02
CA ARG A 546 -8.62 42.87 9.48
C ARG A 546 -7.92 41.69 10.11
N ASP A 547 -7.28 41.93 11.25
CA ASP A 547 -6.69 40.88 12.10
C ASP A 547 -7.81 40.11 12.86
N SER A 548 -7.39 39.16 13.71
CA SER A 548 -8.30 38.37 14.55
C SER A 548 -9.07 39.19 15.59
N ARG A 549 -8.64 40.41 15.87
CA ARG A 549 -9.24 41.35 16.85
C ARG A 549 -10.13 42.41 16.16
N GLY A 550 -10.27 42.36 14.83
CA GLY A 550 -11.04 43.31 14.04
C GLY A 550 -10.32 44.63 13.73
N ALA A 551 -9.06 44.79 14.16
CA ALA A 551 -8.22 45.93 13.79
C ALA A 551 -7.62 45.74 12.39
N ARG A 552 -7.04 46.79 11.81
CA ARG A 552 -6.35 46.67 10.53
C ARG A 552 -5.10 45.77 10.72
N SER A 553 -4.94 44.78 9.83
CA SER A 553 -3.81 43.83 9.88
C SER A 553 -2.48 44.60 9.85
N PRO A 554 -1.54 44.31 10.79
CA PRO A 554 -0.21 44.92 10.81
C PRO A 554 0.59 44.67 9.52
N ALA A 555 0.56 43.44 8.95
CA ALA A 555 1.19 43.15 7.67
C ALA A 555 0.59 43.97 6.53
N ALA A 556 -0.73 44.12 6.50
CA ALA A 556 -1.39 44.95 5.49
C ALA A 556 -0.91 46.40 5.52
N VAL A 557 -0.68 46.96 6.71
CA VAL A 557 -0.17 48.36 6.85
C VAL A 557 1.29 48.43 6.35
N ARG A 558 2.13 47.47 6.70
CA ARG A 558 3.55 47.44 6.27
C ARG A 558 3.65 47.24 4.75
N LEU A 559 2.84 46.31 4.18
CA LEU A 559 2.78 46.07 2.75
C LEU A 559 2.27 47.29 1.96
N SER A 560 1.24 48.00 2.45
CA SER A 560 0.73 49.23 1.83
C SER A 560 1.82 50.29 1.66
N ARG A 561 2.58 50.55 2.76
CA ARG A 561 3.71 51.49 2.73
C ARG A 561 4.84 51.04 1.79
N ARG A 562 5.21 49.74 1.84
CA ARG A 562 6.29 49.21 1.01
C ARG A 562 5.97 49.29 -0.49
N LEU A 563 4.70 49.14 -0.86
CA LEU A 563 4.23 49.18 -2.24
C LEU A 563 3.78 50.61 -2.70
N SER A 564 3.91 51.61 -1.83
CA SER A 564 3.46 52.99 -2.09
C SER A 564 2.00 53.04 -2.58
N LEU A 565 1.10 52.38 -1.84
CA LEU A 565 -0.32 52.26 -2.13
C LEU A 565 -1.20 53.05 -1.17
N ASP A 566 -0.63 53.91 -0.33
CA ASP A 566 -1.32 54.78 0.63
C ASP A 566 -2.04 55.94 -0.07
#